data_6d01bc60785ddc3cde4bfeabc1f66689
#
_entry.id   6d01bc60785ddc3cde4bfeabc1f66689
#
_cell.length_a   1.000
_cell.length_b   1.000
_cell.length_c   1.000
_cell.angle_alpha   90.00
_cell.angle_beta   90.00
_cell.angle_gamma   90.00
#
_symmetry.space_group_name_H-M   'P 1'
#
loop_
_entity.id
_entity.type
_entity.pdbx_description
1 polymer ?
#
loop_
_entity_poly.entity_id
_entity_poly.type
_entity_poly.pdbx_seq_one_letter_code
_entity_poly.pdbx_strand_id
1 'polypeptide(L)'
;MQRHFNVNGYCDPKLHYMVDLSGRLQQVKAMVDAGEYFVINRARQYGKTTLLMALEKYLRDDYLVLSLDFQMLSFDSFEKEEKFVASFSNELLEYSNQMPERIKTELEKFVRNSDGQNSLYFLFKTLNMWCRETEKRMVLMIDEVDSASNNQVFLDFLSQLRGYYLKRRKTVTFQSVILAGVYDIKTMRMKIRLEEEH
;
A
#
# COMPACT_ATOMS: atom_id res chain seq x y z
N MET A 1 14.42 -12.20 29.61
CA MET A 1 13.90 -13.19 28.64
C MET A 1 15.02 -13.53 27.67
N GLN A 2 15.25 -14.81 27.38
CA GLN A 2 16.27 -15.25 26.43
C GLN A 2 15.71 -15.09 25.01
N ARG A 3 16.44 -14.42 24.13
CA ARG A 3 16.04 -14.27 22.71
C ARG A 3 16.23 -15.58 21.97
N HIS A 4 15.40 -15.83 20.97
CA HIS A 4 15.48 -17.00 20.09
C HIS A 4 15.37 -16.60 18.62
N PHE A 5 15.72 -17.51 17.70
CA PHE A 5 15.54 -17.27 16.27
C PHE A 5 14.08 -17.45 15.88
N ASN A 6 13.53 -16.46 15.16
CA ASN A 6 12.21 -16.58 14.56
C ASN A 6 12.30 -17.34 13.23
N VAL A 7 11.40 -18.30 13.03
CA VAL A 7 11.33 -19.10 11.80
C VAL A 7 10.14 -18.73 10.93
N ASN A 8 9.14 -17.99 11.47
CA ASN A 8 7.93 -17.62 10.74
C ASN A 8 7.42 -16.23 11.14
N GLY A 9 7.00 -15.45 10.13
CA GLY A 9 6.31 -14.16 10.32
C GLY A 9 7.21 -13.04 10.84
N TYR A 10 6.60 -12.11 11.57
CA TYR A 10 7.25 -10.90 12.08
C TYR A 10 8.30 -11.21 13.16
N CYS A 11 9.48 -10.58 13.03
CA CYS A 11 10.53 -10.60 14.05
C CYS A 11 10.30 -9.49 15.09
N ASP A 12 9.96 -9.88 16.32
CA ASP A 12 9.87 -8.95 17.45
C ASP A 12 11.27 -8.72 18.06
N PRO A 13 11.79 -7.48 18.11
CA PRO A 13 13.10 -7.16 18.68
C PRO A 13 13.27 -7.56 20.16
N LYS A 14 12.15 -7.68 20.90
CA LYS A 14 12.17 -8.07 22.31
C LYS A 14 12.34 -9.58 22.50
N LEU A 15 11.84 -10.37 21.55
CA LEU A 15 11.77 -11.83 21.63
C LEU A 15 12.78 -12.54 20.73
N HIS A 16 13.18 -11.92 19.63
CA HIS A 16 13.96 -12.55 18.59
C HIS A 16 15.33 -11.89 18.36
N TYR A 17 16.27 -12.67 17.83
CA TYR A 17 17.49 -12.10 17.27
C TYR A 17 17.16 -11.41 15.95
N MET A 18 17.50 -10.13 15.85
CA MET A 18 17.27 -9.32 14.65
C MET A 18 18.58 -8.77 14.09
N VAL A 19 18.62 -8.63 12.79
CA VAL A 19 19.65 -7.82 12.12
C VAL A 19 19.36 -6.34 12.39
N ASP A 20 20.39 -5.53 12.56
CA ASP A 20 20.24 -4.08 12.65
C ASP A 20 19.70 -3.52 11.32
N LEU A 21 18.51 -2.92 11.38
CA LEU A 21 17.82 -2.33 10.23
C LEU A 21 18.06 -0.81 10.13
N SER A 22 18.76 -0.19 11.10
CA SER A 22 18.85 1.27 11.22
C SER A 22 19.34 1.96 9.95
N GLY A 23 20.44 1.47 9.36
CA GLY A 23 20.98 2.05 8.13
C GLY A 23 20.02 1.91 6.94
N ARG A 24 19.26 0.80 6.88
CA ARG A 24 18.28 0.56 5.81
C ARG A 24 17.03 1.44 5.98
N LEU A 25 16.55 1.60 7.22
CA LEU A 25 15.42 2.48 7.52
C LEU A 25 15.76 3.93 7.16
N GLN A 26 16.98 4.40 7.45
CA GLN A 26 17.44 5.72 7.04
C GLN A 26 17.47 5.89 5.51
N GLN A 27 17.99 4.90 4.77
CA GLN A 27 18.00 4.94 3.31
C GLN A 27 16.59 5.02 2.72
N VAL A 28 15.67 4.17 3.21
CA VAL A 28 14.28 4.18 2.75
C VAL A 28 13.57 5.47 3.14
N LYS A 29 13.82 5.99 4.36
CA LYS A 29 13.28 7.29 4.76
C LYS A 29 13.75 8.41 3.85
N ALA A 30 15.01 8.44 3.45
CA ALA A 30 15.51 9.44 2.51
C ALA A 30 14.77 9.41 1.16
N MET A 31 14.41 8.22 0.65
CA MET A 31 13.58 8.08 -0.55
C MET A 31 12.15 8.61 -0.32
N VAL A 32 11.57 8.33 0.86
CA VAL A 32 10.26 8.86 1.25
C VAL A 32 10.29 10.38 1.36
N ASP A 33 11.31 10.94 2.00
CA ASP A 33 11.49 12.39 2.14
C ASP A 33 11.64 13.08 0.76
N ALA A 34 12.33 12.42 -0.18
CA ALA A 34 12.45 12.87 -1.57
C ALA A 34 11.14 12.71 -2.37
N GLY A 35 10.12 12.08 -1.81
CA GLY A 35 8.83 11.86 -2.46
C GLY A 35 8.90 10.84 -3.58
N GLU A 36 9.66 9.77 -3.45
CA GLU A 36 9.82 8.76 -4.48
C GLU A 36 8.66 7.76 -4.51
N TYR A 37 8.41 7.20 -5.69
CA TYR A 37 7.58 6.04 -5.94
C TYR A 37 8.50 4.87 -6.27
N PHE A 38 8.59 3.89 -5.37
CA PHE A 38 9.56 2.81 -5.52
C PHE A 38 9.02 1.45 -5.09
N VAL A 39 9.77 0.41 -5.44
CA VAL A 39 9.42 -0.98 -5.15
C VAL A 39 10.52 -1.59 -4.28
N ILE A 40 10.10 -2.30 -3.23
CA ILE A 40 10.96 -3.13 -2.40
C ILE A 40 10.78 -4.58 -2.86
N ASN A 41 11.69 -5.05 -3.70
CA ASN A 41 11.71 -6.44 -4.15
C ASN A 41 12.59 -7.27 -3.23
N ARG A 42 12.02 -8.31 -2.63
CA ARG A 42 12.75 -9.30 -1.83
C ARG A 42 12.13 -10.66 -1.98
N ALA A 43 13.00 -11.67 -2.10
CA ALA A 43 12.56 -13.05 -2.03
C ALA A 43 11.78 -13.33 -0.74
N ARG A 44 10.92 -14.33 -0.79
CA ARG A 44 10.19 -14.80 0.40
C ARG A 44 11.18 -15.12 1.52
N GLN A 45 10.78 -14.89 2.77
CA GLN A 45 11.55 -15.14 4.00
C GLN A 45 12.80 -14.24 4.19
N TYR A 46 13.02 -13.21 3.35
CA TYR A 46 14.13 -12.26 3.52
C TYR A 46 13.74 -11.02 4.37
N GLY A 47 12.76 -11.16 5.26
CA GLY A 47 12.39 -10.15 6.23
C GLY A 47 11.70 -8.91 5.62
N LYS A 48 10.99 -9.05 4.48
CA LYS A 48 10.23 -7.96 3.83
C LYS A 48 9.20 -7.36 4.78
N THR A 49 8.30 -8.17 5.32
CA THR A 49 7.25 -7.74 6.26
C THR A 49 7.85 -7.12 7.53
N THR A 50 8.93 -7.72 8.07
CA THR A 50 9.64 -7.14 9.22
C THR A 50 10.21 -5.76 8.91
N LEU A 51 10.77 -5.57 7.71
CA LEU A 51 11.26 -4.26 7.27
C LEU A 51 10.12 -3.24 7.13
N LEU A 52 8.99 -3.63 6.51
CA LEU A 52 7.84 -2.74 6.33
C LEU A 52 7.22 -2.32 7.66
N MET A 53 7.04 -3.25 8.60
CA MET A 53 6.55 -2.93 9.95
C MET A 53 7.52 -2.01 10.72
N ALA A 54 8.83 -2.26 10.62
CA ALA A 54 9.82 -1.39 11.22
C ALA A 54 9.82 0.01 10.56
N LEU A 55 9.66 0.07 9.24
CA LEU A 55 9.57 1.31 8.48
C LEU A 55 8.32 2.10 8.83
N GLU A 56 7.16 1.46 8.91
CA GLU A 56 5.92 2.09 9.34
C GLU A 56 6.11 2.78 10.69
N LYS A 57 6.66 2.05 11.67
CA LYS A 57 6.93 2.61 13.00
C LYS A 57 7.94 3.77 12.94
N TYR A 58 8.96 3.66 12.08
CA TYR A 58 10.01 4.66 11.94
C TYR A 58 9.52 5.95 11.28
N LEU A 59 8.51 5.86 10.40
CA LEU A 59 7.94 7.00 9.67
C LEU A 59 6.79 7.71 10.40
N ARG A 60 6.16 7.10 11.40
CA ARG A 60 4.93 7.61 12.06
C ARG A 60 5.07 9.01 12.67
N ASP A 61 6.26 9.38 13.11
CA ASP A 61 6.46 10.69 13.72
C ASP A 61 6.34 11.81 12.68
N ASP A 62 6.78 11.56 11.44
CA ASP A 62 6.82 12.55 10.37
C ASP A 62 5.65 12.44 9.40
N TYR A 63 5.05 11.25 9.25
CA TYR A 63 4.08 10.92 8.20
C TYR A 63 2.85 10.21 8.75
N LEU A 64 1.71 10.36 8.07
CA LEU A 64 0.59 9.43 8.17
C LEU A 64 0.86 8.27 7.22
N VAL A 65 1.12 7.09 7.77
CA VAL A 65 1.48 5.90 7.00
C VAL A 65 0.27 4.99 6.88
N LEU A 66 -0.18 4.75 5.66
CA LEU A 66 -1.14 3.70 5.33
C LEU A 66 -0.38 2.46 4.87
N SER A 67 -0.38 1.42 5.66
CA SER A 67 0.29 0.15 5.38
C SER A 67 -0.76 -0.94 5.15
N LEU A 68 -0.88 -1.38 3.91
CA LEU A 68 -1.88 -2.35 3.47
C LEU A 68 -1.20 -3.65 3.04
N ASP A 69 -1.83 -4.78 3.32
CA ASP A 69 -1.38 -6.10 2.86
C ASP A 69 -2.40 -6.69 1.89
N PHE A 70 -2.03 -6.81 0.63
CA PHE A 70 -2.93 -7.34 -0.40
C PHE A 70 -3.16 -8.84 -0.28
N GLN A 71 -2.41 -9.56 0.55
CA GLN A 71 -2.73 -10.92 0.92
C GLN A 71 -4.05 -11.03 1.72
N MET A 72 -4.44 -9.94 2.39
CA MET A 72 -5.70 -9.88 3.15
C MET A 72 -6.92 -9.70 2.25
N LEU A 73 -6.74 -9.22 1.02
CA LEU A 73 -7.82 -9.11 0.05
C LEU A 73 -8.11 -10.48 -0.58
N SER A 74 -9.39 -10.87 -0.60
CA SER A 74 -9.82 -12.11 -1.26
C SER A 74 -9.60 -12.01 -2.78
N PHE A 75 -9.44 -13.16 -3.44
CA PHE A 75 -9.32 -13.21 -4.91
C PHE A 75 -10.51 -12.53 -5.60
N ASP A 76 -11.73 -12.74 -5.08
CA ASP A 76 -12.95 -12.12 -5.59
C ASP A 76 -12.94 -10.59 -5.57
N SER A 77 -12.13 -9.98 -4.69
CA SER A 77 -11.99 -8.53 -4.62
C SER A 77 -11.40 -7.93 -5.90
N PHE A 78 -10.67 -8.71 -6.67
CA PHE A 78 -10.03 -8.26 -7.91
C PHE A 78 -10.83 -8.59 -9.18
N GLU A 79 -11.98 -9.27 -9.09
CA GLU A 79 -12.79 -9.63 -10.25
C GLU A 79 -13.43 -8.42 -10.93
N LYS A 80 -13.86 -7.44 -10.13
CA LYS A 80 -14.54 -6.22 -10.58
C LYS A 80 -14.05 -5.00 -9.84
N GLU A 81 -14.03 -3.87 -10.54
CA GLU A 81 -13.63 -2.57 -9.98
C GLU A 81 -14.42 -2.21 -8.71
N GLU A 82 -15.72 -2.43 -8.72
CA GLU A 82 -16.59 -2.12 -7.57
C GLU A 82 -16.23 -2.96 -6.34
N LYS A 83 -15.94 -4.26 -6.53
CA LYS A 83 -15.51 -5.16 -5.44
C LYS A 83 -14.16 -4.74 -4.87
N PHE A 84 -13.21 -4.40 -5.75
CA PHE A 84 -11.90 -3.93 -5.35
C PHE A 84 -12.00 -2.65 -4.54
N VAL A 85 -12.76 -1.66 -5.04
CA VAL A 85 -12.95 -0.37 -4.35
C VAL A 85 -13.57 -0.58 -2.97
N ALA A 86 -14.58 -1.46 -2.84
CA ALA A 86 -15.20 -1.79 -1.56
C ALA A 86 -14.20 -2.44 -0.59
N SER A 87 -13.46 -3.47 -1.03
CA SER A 87 -12.49 -4.17 -0.20
C SER A 87 -11.32 -3.27 0.21
N PHE A 88 -10.77 -2.51 -0.74
CA PHE A 88 -9.70 -1.55 -0.47
C PHE A 88 -10.13 -0.45 0.51
N SER A 89 -11.37 0.04 0.38
CA SER A 89 -11.94 1.02 1.30
C SER A 89 -12.13 0.45 2.70
N ASN A 90 -12.50 -0.82 2.82
CA ASN A 90 -12.59 -1.50 4.11
C ASN A 90 -11.24 -1.56 4.83
N GLU A 91 -10.15 -1.91 4.13
CA GLU A 91 -8.79 -1.87 4.69
C GLU A 91 -8.39 -0.46 5.13
N LEU A 92 -8.78 0.56 4.37
CA LEU A 92 -8.50 1.96 4.74
C LEU A 92 -9.25 2.38 6.01
N LEU A 93 -10.44 1.83 6.29
CA LEU A 93 -11.21 2.14 7.50
C LEU A 93 -10.53 1.69 8.79
N GLU A 94 -9.53 0.80 8.75
CA GLU A 94 -8.65 0.49 9.88
C GLU A 94 -7.93 1.75 10.41
N TYR A 95 -7.77 2.77 9.57
CA TYR A 95 -7.17 4.06 9.90
C TYR A 95 -8.21 5.13 10.30
N SER A 96 -9.46 4.72 10.63
CA SER A 96 -10.58 5.63 10.91
C SER A 96 -10.29 6.68 11.98
N ASN A 97 -9.45 6.35 12.97
CA ASN A 97 -9.04 7.29 14.02
C ASN A 97 -8.10 8.42 13.53
N GLN A 98 -7.56 8.33 12.32
CA GLN A 98 -6.60 9.26 11.74
C GLN A 98 -7.16 9.92 10.48
N MET A 99 -8.46 9.77 10.20
CA MET A 99 -9.09 10.35 9.03
C MET A 99 -10.19 11.34 9.40
N PRO A 100 -10.40 12.38 8.57
CA PRO A 100 -11.56 13.27 8.71
C PRO A 100 -12.86 12.49 8.55
N GLU A 101 -13.90 12.86 9.31
CA GLU A 101 -15.20 12.19 9.31
C GLU A 101 -15.83 12.13 7.90
N ARG A 102 -15.61 13.18 7.10
CA ARG A 102 -16.08 13.22 5.72
C ARG A 102 -15.45 12.10 4.87
N ILE A 103 -14.15 11.85 5.02
CA ILE A 103 -13.44 10.80 4.29
C ILE A 103 -13.94 9.43 4.73
N LYS A 104 -14.11 9.23 6.04
CA LYS A 104 -14.67 8.01 6.61
C LYS A 104 -16.04 7.71 6.03
N THR A 105 -16.93 8.69 6.00
CA THR A 105 -18.28 8.56 5.43
C THR A 105 -18.23 8.13 3.95
N GLU A 106 -17.33 8.73 3.14
CA GLU A 106 -17.20 8.34 1.72
C GLU A 106 -16.67 6.91 1.57
N LEU A 107 -15.68 6.49 2.37
CA LEU A 107 -15.17 5.12 2.34
C LEU A 107 -16.25 4.10 2.78
N GLU A 108 -17.03 4.42 3.80
CA GLU A 108 -18.18 3.59 4.23
C GLU A 108 -19.24 3.42 3.13
N LYS A 109 -19.48 4.45 2.32
CA LYS A 109 -20.38 4.34 1.16
C LYS A 109 -19.83 3.35 0.13
N PHE A 110 -18.52 3.40 -0.15
CA PHE A 110 -17.90 2.43 -1.05
C PHE A 110 -18.00 1.00 -0.52
N VAL A 111 -17.79 0.78 0.78
CA VAL A 111 -17.94 -0.55 1.40
C VAL A 111 -19.36 -1.07 1.25
N ARG A 112 -20.38 -0.21 1.44
CA ARG A 112 -21.80 -0.57 1.30
C ARG A 112 -22.28 -0.62 -0.14
N ASN A 113 -21.51 -0.10 -1.10
CA ASN A 113 -21.88 0.08 -2.51
C ASN A 113 -23.24 0.80 -2.69
N SER A 114 -23.52 1.79 -1.81
CA SER A 114 -24.84 2.39 -1.69
C SER A 114 -25.22 3.32 -2.84
N ASP A 115 -24.22 3.90 -3.50
CA ASP A 115 -24.42 4.99 -4.48
C ASP A 115 -24.11 4.57 -5.93
N GLY A 116 -23.71 3.30 -6.15
CA GLY A 116 -23.27 2.82 -7.47
C GLY A 116 -22.04 3.55 -8.05
N GLN A 117 -21.29 4.25 -7.18
CA GLN A 117 -20.10 5.04 -7.58
C GLN A 117 -18.78 4.35 -7.23
N ASN A 118 -18.81 3.03 -7.01
CA ASN A 118 -17.61 2.27 -6.70
C ASN A 118 -16.70 2.17 -7.93
N SER A 119 -15.89 3.20 -8.16
CA SER A 119 -14.87 3.20 -9.21
C SER A 119 -13.54 3.71 -8.67
N LEU A 120 -12.44 3.29 -9.32
CA LEU A 120 -11.10 3.76 -8.99
C LEU A 120 -11.00 5.29 -9.08
N TYR A 121 -11.71 5.90 -10.01
CA TYR A 121 -11.75 7.36 -10.13
C TYR A 121 -12.26 8.03 -8.84
N PHE A 122 -13.40 7.58 -8.30
CA PHE A 122 -13.94 8.15 -7.07
C PHE A 122 -13.11 7.79 -5.86
N LEU A 123 -12.57 6.58 -5.78
CA LEU A 123 -11.63 6.18 -4.74
C LEU A 123 -10.41 7.12 -4.70
N PHE A 124 -9.74 7.35 -5.83
CA PHE A 124 -8.58 8.25 -5.87
C PHE A 124 -8.95 9.70 -5.58
N LYS A 125 -10.14 10.14 -5.96
CA LYS A 125 -10.65 11.46 -5.59
C LYS A 125 -10.77 11.59 -4.07
N THR A 126 -11.32 10.58 -3.40
CA THR A 126 -11.45 10.53 -1.93
C THR A 126 -10.07 10.47 -1.25
N LEU A 127 -9.14 9.65 -1.75
CA LEU A 127 -7.77 9.59 -1.23
C LEU A 127 -7.04 10.93 -1.36
N ASN A 128 -7.20 11.63 -2.49
CA ASN A 128 -6.60 12.95 -2.67
C ASN A 128 -7.23 14.01 -1.77
N MET A 129 -8.53 13.91 -1.46
CA MET A 129 -9.16 14.77 -0.45
C MET A 129 -8.54 14.50 0.92
N TRP A 130 -8.39 13.24 1.30
CA TRP A 130 -7.73 12.89 2.55
C TRP A 130 -6.30 13.44 2.63
N CYS A 131 -5.49 13.27 1.58
CA CYS A 131 -4.14 13.85 1.51
C CYS A 131 -4.11 15.39 1.70
N ARG A 132 -5.18 16.10 1.36
CA ARG A 132 -5.29 17.57 1.54
C ARG A 132 -5.74 17.98 2.93
N GLU A 133 -6.54 17.14 3.57
CA GLU A 133 -7.19 17.45 4.85
C GLU A 133 -6.39 16.97 6.05
N THR A 134 -5.35 16.16 5.84
CA THR A 134 -4.47 15.69 6.92
C THR A 134 -3.31 16.66 7.16
N GLU A 135 -2.91 16.81 8.42
CA GLU A 135 -1.76 17.65 8.81
C GLU A 135 -0.43 17.04 8.37
N LYS A 136 -0.28 15.72 8.52
CA LYS A 136 0.91 14.98 8.10
C LYS A 136 0.77 14.55 6.65
N ARG A 137 1.85 14.65 5.88
CA ARG A 137 1.89 14.07 4.54
C ARG A 137 1.70 12.56 4.61
N MET A 138 0.94 12.01 3.66
CA MET A 138 0.59 10.60 3.63
C MET A 138 1.59 9.77 2.83
N VAL A 139 1.95 8.63 3.38
CA VAL A 139 2.76 7.60 2.69
C VAL A 139 1.89 6.36 2.52
N LEU A 140 1.80 5.84 1.30
CA LEU A 140 1.11 4.59 1.01
C LEU A 140 2.13 3.46 0.87
N MET A 141 2.01 2.43 1.69
CA MET A 141 2.78 1.18 1.59
C MET A 141 1.82 0.03 1.29
N ILE A 142 2.15 -0.78 0.30
CA ILE A 142 1.36 -1.96 -0.06
C ILE A 142 2.30 -3.17 -0.11
N ASP A 143 2.06 -4.14 0.78
CA ASP A 143 2.77 -5.42 0.78
C ASP A 143 2.05 -6.45 -0.10
N GLU A 144 2.76 -7.49 -0.51
CA GLU A 144 2.29 -8.63 -1.30
C GLU A 144 1.57 -8.24 -2.60
N VAL A 145 2.08 -7.18 -3.28
CA VAL A 145 1.51 -6.69 -4.55
C VAL A 145 1.47 -7.76 -5.66
N ASP A 146 2.28 -8.78 -5.57
CA ASP A 146 2.31 -9.90 -6.53
C ASP A 146 1.13 -10.86 -6.36
N SER A 147 0.44 -10.87 -5.22
CA SER A 147 -0.76 -11.70 -5.01
C SER A 147 -1.90 -11.32 -5.98
N ALA A 148 -1.91 -10.06 -6.42
CA ALA A 148 -2.91 -9.49 -7.31
C ALA A 148 -2.42 -9.32 -8.77
N SER A 149 -1.20 -9.76 -9.10
CA SER A 149 -0.48 -9.39 -10.34
C SER A 149 -1.17 -9.81 -11.65
N ASN A 150 -2.04 -10.80 -11.63
CA ASN A 150 -2.74 -11.33 -12.80
C ASN A 150 -4.15 -10.73 -13.00
N ASN A 151 -4.47 -9.64 -12.29
CA ASN A 151 -5.80 -9.05 -12.34
C ASN A 151 -5.78 -7.68 -13.02
N GLN A 152 -6.65 -7.47 -14.01
CA GLN A 152 -6.75 -6.21 -14.75
C GLN A 152 -7.09 -5.03 -13.82
N VAL A 153 -8.04 -5.21 -12.90
CA VAL A 153 -8.45 -4.18 -11.93
C VAL A 153 -7.26 -3.70 -11.10
N PHE A 154 -6.38 -4.61 -10.69
CA PHE A 154 -5.16 -4.25 -9.97
C PHE A 154 -4.18 -3.45 -10.84
N LEU A 155 -4.02 -3.81 -12.11
CA LEU A 155 -3.18 -3.06 -13.04
C LEU A 155 -3.71 -1.64 -13.27
N ASP A 156 -5.03 -1.52 -13.39
CA ASP A 156 -5.70 -0.23 -13.56
C ASP A 156 -5.53 0.64 -12.31
N PHE A 157 -5.64 0.03 -11.11
CA PHE A 157 -5.33 0.70 -9.85
C PHE A 157 -3.88 1.21 -9.81
N LEU A 158 -2.89 0.39 -10.13
CA LEU A 158 -1.48 0.80 -10.16
C LEU A 158 -1.22 1.89 -11.21
N SER A 159 -1.89 1.79 -12.36
CA SER A 159 -1.79 2.79 -13.43
C SER A 159 -2.33 4.14 -12.98
N GLN A 160 -3.51 4.17 -12.33
CA GLN A 160 -4.09 5.39 -11.79
C GLN A 160 -3.26 5.94 -10.63
N LEU A 161 -2.83 5.09 -9.69
CA LEU A 161 -1.95 5.49 -8.58
C LEU A 161 -0.68 6.19 -9.09
N ARG A 162 -0.02 5.61 -10.10
CA ARG A 162 1.13 6.24 -10.76
C ARG A 162 0.75 7.53 -11.47
N GLY A 163 -0.41 7.59 -12.13
CA GLY A 163 -0.91 8.79 -12.79
C GLY A 163 -1.09 9.96 -11.82
N TYR A 164 -1.68 9.72 -10.67
CA TYR A 164 -1.83 10.71 -9.61
C TYR A 164 -0.47 11.13 -9.04
N TYR A 165 0.41 10.18 -8.78
CA TYR A 165 1.77 10.47 -8.32
C TYR A 165 2.54 11.37 -9.29
N LEU A 166 2.47 11.13 -10.59
CA LEU A 166 3.13 11.98 -11.60
C LEU A 166 2.57 13.41 -11.63
N LYS A 167 1.30 13.59 -11.26
CA LYS A 167 0.63 14.89 -11.17
C LYS A 167 0.85 15.59 -9.82
N ARG A 168 1.64 15.04 -8.88
CA ARG A 168 1.80 15.54 -7.51
C ARG A 168 2.32 16.98 -7.39
N ARG A 169 2.97 17.50 -8.44
CA ARG A 169 3.37 18.93 -8.49
C ARG A 169 2.19 19.87 -8.67
N LYS A 170 1.06 19.38 -9.21
CA LYS A 170 -0.16 20.17 -9.49
C LYS A 170 -1.30 19.83 -8.53
N THR A 171 -1.31 18.64 -7.97
CA THR A 171 -2.39 18.11 -7.14
C THR A 171 -1.81 17.45 -5.90
N VAL A 172 -2.32 17.78 -4.72
CA VAL A 172 -1.90 17.11 -3.48
C VAL A 172 -2.31 15.63 -3.56
N THR A 173 -1.34 14.77 -3.33
CA THR A 173 -1.49 13.32 -3.30
C THR A 173 -0.47 12.73 -2.32
N PHE A 174 -0.28 11.42 -2.32
CA PHE A 174 0.71 10.77 -1.46
C PHE A 174 2.12 11.40 -1.62
N GLN A 175 2.79 11.60 -0.49
CA GLN A 175 4.19 12.02 -0.44
C GLN A 175 5.06 10.96 -1.12
N SER A 176 4.84 9.71 -0.79
CA SER A 176 5.58 8.57 -1.34
C SER A 176 4.67 7.36 -1.47
N VAL A 177 4.98 6.49 -2.40
CA VAL A 177 4.32 5.19 -2.59
C VAL A 177 5.39 4.11 -2.58
N ILE A 178 5.20 3.12 -1.70
CA ILE A 178 6.08 1.98 -1.52
C ILE A 178 5.29 0.72 -1.86
N LEU A 179 5.70 0.03 -2.89
CA LEU A 179 5.15 -1.26 -3.24
C LEU A 179 6.14 -2.35 -2.83
N ALA A 180 5.66 -3.41 -2.21
CA ALA A 180 6.53 -4.50 -1.80
C ALA A 180 6.02 -5.84 -2.33
N GLY A 181 6.93 -6.64 -2.88
CA GLY A 181 6.61 -7.92 -3.51
C GLY A 181 7.84 -8.75 -3.75
N VAL A 182 7.65 -9.92 -4.38
CA VAL A 182 8.72 -10.85 -4.77
C VAL A 182 9.22 -10.55 -6.18
N TYR A 183 8.34 -10.07 -7.07
CA TYR A 183 8.64 -9.84 -8.48
C TYR A 183 8.66 -8.37 -8.86
N ASP A 184 9.39 -8.04 -9.92
CA ASP A 184 9.34 -6.70 -10.51
C ASP A 184 8.00 -6.48 -11.23
N ILE A 185 7.35 -5.35 -10.99
CA ILE A 185 6.09 -4.94 -11.63
C ILE A 185 6.19 -4.95 -13.17
N LYS A 186 7.38 -4.69 -13.73
CA LYS A 186 7.60 -4.80 -15.17
C LYS A 186 7.45 -6.22 -15.69
N THR A 187 7.92 -7.20 -14.93
CA THR A 187 7.80 -8.63 -15.26
C THR A 187 6.34 -9.10 -15.19
N MET A 188 5.56 -8.53 -14.27
CA MET A 188 4.12 -8.81 -14.15
C MET A 188 3.34 -8.39 -15.40
N ARG A 189 3.59 -7.19 -15.92
CA ARG A 189 2.93 -6.71 -17.15
C ARG A 189 3.27 -7.55 -18.39
N MET A 190 4.48 -8.10 -18.48
CA MET A 190 4.86 -8.99 -19.60
C MET A 190 4.16 -10.34 -19.54
N LYS A 191 3.94 -10.91 -18.35
CA LYS A 191 3.21 -12.18 -18.19
C LYS A 191 1.76 -12.08 -18.62
N ILE A 192 1.05 -11.02 -18.25
CA ILE A 192 -0.35 -10.80 -18.62
C ILE A 192 -0.52 -10.68 -20.13
N ARG A 193 0.34 -9.93 -20.82
CA ARG A 193 0.29 -9.82 -22.29
C ARG A 193 0.51 -11.15 -23.00
N LEU A 194 1.35 -12.04 -22.46
CA LEU A 194 1.59 -13.37 -23.03
C LEU A 194 0.42 -14.35 -22.78
N GLU A 195 -0.37 -14.16 -21.72
CA GLU A 195 -1.56 -14.96 -21.42
C GLU A 195 -2.79 -14.51 -22.25
N GLU A 196 -2.86 -13.24 -22.67
CA GLU A 196 -3.93 -12.71 -23.53
C GLU A 196 -3.72 -13.06 -25.03
N GLU A 197 -2.51 -13.45 -25.44
CA GLU A 197 -2.16 -13.81 -26.83
C GLU A 197 -2.29 -15.33 -27.11
N HIS A 198 -2.79 -16.12 -26.16
CA HIS A 198 -3.06 -17.56 -26.27
C HIS A 198 -4.51 -17.89 -25.95
#